data_8b9ea9431837c26ae902fb8cfd93c616
#
_entry.id   8b9ea9431837c26ae902fb8cfd93c616
#
_cell.length_a   1.000
_cell.length_b   1.000
_cell.length_c   1.000
_cell.angle_alpha   90.00
_cell.angle_beta   90.00
_cell.angle_gamma   90.00
#
_symmetry.space_group_name_H-M   'P 1'
#
loop_
_entity.id
_entity.type
_entity.pdbx_description
1 polymer ?
#
loop_
_entity_poly.entity_id
_entity_poly.type
_entity_poly.pdbx_seq_one_letter_code
_entity_poly.pdbx_strand_id
1 'polypeptide(L)'
;SEMCIRDSDEGGQLTEAVRRRPYSVVLLDEVEKAHPEVFDILLQVLDDGRLTDGQGRTVDFRNVILILTSNLGSQFLVDPTLDEAAKRESVMSVVRGAFKPEFLNRLDEIVQFDALTVAELTRIVDLQVESLQARLTDRRLTLEVSDAAKAWLAETGFDPAYGARPLRRLV
;
A
#
# COMPACT_ATOMS: atom_id res chain seq x y z
N SER A 1 -5.72 12.46 0.11
CA SER A 1 -6.38 12.40 -1.19
C SER A 1 -5.60 11.45 -2.06
N GLU A 2 -6.26 10.40 -2.50
CA GLU A 2 -5.71 9.45 -3.47
C GLU A 2 -5.50 10.18 -4.79
N MET A 3 -4.28 10.13 -5.29
CA MET A 3 -3.90 10.73 -6.56
C MET A 3 -3.55 9.58 -7.51
N CYS A 4 -4.28 9.45 -8.60
CA CYS A 4 -4.10 8.39 -9.58
C CYS A 4 -3.01 8.82 -10.58
N ILE A 5 -1.87 8.14 -10.56
CA ILE A 5 -0.72 8.41 -11.43
C ILE A 5 -0.88 7.57 -12.72
N ARG A 6 -1.61 8.06 -13.71
CA ARG A 6 -1.83 7.30 -14.97
C ARG A 6 -1.50 8.02 -16.27
N ASP A 7 -1.24 9.33 -16.28
CA ASP A 7 -1.00 10.09 -17.51
C ASP A 7 0.25 10.98 -17.43
N SER A 8 0.84 11.31 -18.57
CA SER A 8 2.11 12.05 -18.75
C SER A 8 2.19 13.47 -18.15
N ASP A 9 1.13 13.93 -17.45
CA ASP A 9 1.08 15.18 -16.68
C ASP A 9 1.43 14.99 -15.18
N GLU A 10 1.96 13.84 -14.83
CA GLU A 10 2.10 13.35 -13.45
C GLU A 10 3.10 14.12 -12.61
N GLY A 11 4.21 14.50 -13.20
CA GLY A 11 5.18 15.38 -12.54
C GLY A 11 4.55 16.72 -12.12
N GLY A 12 3.60 17.21 -12.92
CA GLY A 12 2.86 18.45 -12.66
C GLY A 12 1.88 18.33 -11.47
N GLN A 13 1.20 17.21 -11.33
CA GLN A 13 0.27 16.98 -10.22
C GLN A 13 1.00 16.79 -8.89
N LEU A 14 2.08 16.01 -8.89
CA LEU A 14 2.90 15.78 -7.71
C LEU A 14 3.55 17.09 -7.24
N THR A 15 4.16 17.85 -8.14
CA THR A 15 4.79 19.14 -7.83
C THR A 15 3.77 20.15 -7.31
N GLU A 16 2.57 20.22 -7.90
CA GLU A 16 1.52 21.13 -7.45
C GLU A 16 1.01 20.75 -6.04
N ALA A 17 0.84 19.47 -5.75
CA ALA A 17 0.42 19.02 -4.43
C ALA A 17 1.44 19.37 -3.34
N VAL A 18 2.72 19.12 -3.58
CA VAL A 18 3.81 19.45 -2.64
C VAL A 18 4.03 20.95 -2.53
N ARG A 19 3.92 21.70 -3.62
CA ARG A 19 4.01 23.17 -3.60
C ARG A 19 2.96 23.81 -2.69
N ARG A 20 1.76 23.25 -2.69
CA ARG A 20 0.67 23.73 -1.79
C ARG A 20 0.87 23.32 -0.33
N ARG A 21 1.52 22.17 -0.10
CA ARG A 21 1.75 21.59 1.22
C ARG A 21 3.18 21.04 1.32
N PRO A 22 4.18 21.87 1.54
CA PRO A 22 5.58 21.46 1.52
C PRO A 22 5.97 20.52 2.67
N TYR A 23 5.18 20.45 3.74
CA TYR A 23 5.32 19.48 4.83
C TYR A 23 4.19 18.46 4.70
N SER A 24 4.42 17.39 3.95
CA SER A 24 3.39 16.40 3.66
C SER A 24 3.93 14.99 3.61
N VAL A 25 3.04 14.03 3.75
CA VAL A 25 3.28 12.63 3.42
C VAL A 25 2.63 12.36 2.07
N VAL A 26 3.43 11.89 1.13
CA VAL A 26 3.00 11.49 -0.22
C VAL A 26 3.01 9.97 -0.28
N LEU A 27 1.85 9.38 -0.56
CA LEU A 27 1.69 7.95 -0.75
C LEU A 27 1.54 7.64 -2.24
N LEU A 28 2.42 6.81 -2.77
CA LEU A 28 2.35 6.23 -4.11
C LEU A 28 1.98 4.76 -3.98
N ASP A 29 0.73 4.45 -4.27
CA ASP A 29 0.20 3.10 -4.11
C ASP A 29 0.41 2.28 -5.37
N GLU A 30 0.76 0.98 -5.20
CA GLU A 30 1.01 0.04 -6.30
C GLU A 30 2.06 0.56 -7.30
N VAL A 31 3.20 1.02 -6.79
CA VAL A 31 4.24 1.68 -7.59
C VAL A 31 4.78 0.81 -8.74
N GLU A 32 4.72 -0.51 -8.63
CA GLU A 32 5.10 -1.44 -9.70
C GLU A 32 4.24 -1.33 -10.96
N LYS A 33 3.07 -0.69 -10.87
CA LYS A 33 2.16 -0.45 -12.02
C LYS A 33 2.41 0.90 -12.69
N ALA A 34 3.29 1.71 -12.13
CA ALA A 34 3.61 3.03 -12.68
C ALA A 34 4.39 2.93 -13.99
N HIS A 35 4.25 3.94 -14.84
CA HIS A 35 5.06 4.05 -16.05
C HIS A 35 6.55 4.19 -15.70
N PRO A 36 7.49 3.61 -16.48
CA PRO A 36 8.92 3.71 -16.21
C PRO A 36 9.45 5.13 -16.00
N GLU A 37 8.89 6.13 -16.66
CA GLU A 37 9.25 7.54 -16.50
C GLU A 37 8.99 8.07 -15.08
N VAL A 38 8.03 7.49 -14.36
CA VAL A 38 7.76 7.86 -12.96
C VAL A 38 8.96 7.57 -12.08
N PHE A 39 9.67 6.47 -12.33
CA PHE A 39 10.87 6.12 -11.58
C PHE A 39 12.02 7.10 -11.83
N ASP A 40 12.15 7.65 -13.03
CA ASP A 40 13.16 8.66 -13.34
C ASP A 40 12.85 9.98 -12.60
N ILE A 41 11.57 10.35 -12.51
CA ILE A 41 11.08 11.47 -11.70
C ILE A 41 11.35 11.24 -10.21
N LEU A 42 11.05 10.06 -9.71
CA LEU A 42 11.28 9.70 -8.30
C LEU A 42 12.77 9.68 -7.97
N LEU A 43 13.63 9.19 -8.86
CA LEU A 43 15.09 9.25 -8.69
C LEU A 43 15.57 10.68 -8.56
N GLN A 44 15.08 11.60 -9.38
CA GLN A 44 15.43 13.01 -9.25
C GLN A 44 15.00 13.58 -7.89
N VAL A 45 13.81 13.25 -7.42
CA VAL A 45 13.32 13.66 -6.09
C VAL A 45 14.21 13.10 -4.96
N LEU A 46 14.55 11.80 -5.05
CA LEU A 46 15.36 11.13 -4.01
C LEU A 46 16.82 11.62 -3.99
N ASP A 47 17.39 11.96 -5.16
CA ASP A 47 18.78 12.44 -5.27
C ASP A 47 18.92 13.91 -4.92
N ASP A 48 18.09 14.77 -5.52
CA ASP A 48 18.22 16.22 -5.45
C ASP A 48 17.35 16.86 -4.37
N GLY A 49 16.37 16.13 -3.84
CA GLY A 49 15.33 16.65 -2.95
C GLY A 49 14.46 17.71 -3.62
N ARG A 50 14.43 17.75 -4.94
CA ARG A 50 13.72 18.75 -5.75
C ARG A 50 13.18 18.11 -7.03
N LEU A 51 12.11 18.69 -7.54
CA LEU A 51 11.56 18.31 -8.84
C LEU A 51 11.20 19.57 -9.62
N THR A 52 11.60 19.63 -10.89
CA THR A 52 11.22 20.70 -11.81
C THR A 52 10.12 20.23 -12.73
N ASP A 53 8.98 20.94 -12.73
CA ASP A 53 7.85 20.60 -13.60
C ASP A 53 8.11 21.01 -15.08
N GLY A 54 7.22 20.57 -15.97
CA GLY A 54 7.30 20.90 -17.41
C GLY A 54 7.17 22.38 -17.74
N GLN A 55 6.85 23.23 -16.74
CA GLN A 55 6.80 24.69 -16.87
C GLN A 55 8.06 25.38 -16.32
N GLY A 56 9.07 24.60 -15.93
CA GLY A 56 10.35 25.11 -15.40
C GLY A 56 10.28 25.54 -13.92
N ARG A 57 9.20 25.21 -13.19
CA ARG A 57 9.08 25.53 -11.77
C ARG A 57 9.67 24.42 -10.93
N THR A 58 10.60 24.76 -10.05
CA THR A 58 11.24 23.83 -9.13
C THR A 58 10.52 23.81 -7.78
N VAL A 59 10.20 22.62 -7.29
CA VAL A 59 9.55 22.38 -6.01
C VAL A 59 10.48 21.61 -5.09
N ASP A 60 10.54 22.01 -3.83
CA ASP A 60 11.38 21.42 -2.79
C ASP A 60 10.65 20.25 -2.11
N PHE A 61 11.25 19.06 -2.10
CA PHE A 61 10.73 17.82 -1.52
C PHE A 61 11.46 17.42 -0.23
N ARG A 62 12.42 18.19 0.26
CA ARG A 62 13.24 17.82 1.43
C ARG A 62 12.45 17.68 2.73
N ASN A 63 11.25 18.25 2.79
CA ASN A 63 10.34 18.16 3.94
C ASN A 63 9.16 17.21 3.66
N VAL A 64 9.25 16.37 2.65
CA VAL A 64 8.23 15.40 2.26
C VAL A 64 8.65 14.01 2.72
N ILE A 65 7.72 13.27 3.32
CA ILE A 65 7.89 11.82 3.52
C ILE A 65 7.25 11.14 2.32
N LEU A 66 8.05 10.39 1.57
CA LEU A 66 7.58 9.60 0.43
C LEU A 66 7.38 8.16 0.86
N ILE A 67 6.17 7.65 0.72
CA ILE A 67 5.81 6.26 0.99
C ILE A 67 5.40 5.61 -0.32
N LEU A 68 6.04 4.48 -0.63
CA LEU A 68 5.74 3.68 -1.81
C LEU A 68 5.20 2.33 -1.34
N THR A 69 4.08 1.89 -1.91
CA THR A 69 3.56 0.56 -1.63
C THR A 69 3.65 -0.33 -2.85
N SER A 70 3.81 -1.62 -2.62
CA SER A 70 3.82 -2.64 -3.67
C SER A 70 3.30 -3.97 -3.13
N ASN A 71 2.71 -4.78 -3.99
CA ASN A 71 2.29 -6.14 -3.69
C ASN A 71 3.20 -7.20 -4.33
N LEU A 72 4.36 -6.80 -4.82
CA LEU A 72 5.34 -7.69 -5.42
C LEU A 72 5.78 -8.79 -4.46
N GLY A 73 5.78 -10.03 -4.93
CA GLY A 73 6.23 -11.18 -4.15
C GLY A 73 5.22 -11.67 -3.09
N SER A 74 4.01 -11.11 -3.02
CA SER A 74 3.00 -11.48 -2.03
C SER A 74 2.66 -12.98 -2.02
N GLN A 75 2.79 -13.67 -3.15
CA GLN A 75 2.59 -15.12 -3.26
C GLN A 75 3.54 -15.93 -2.39
N PHE A 76 4.75 -15.44 -2.11
CA PHE A 76 5.72 -16.14 -1.25
C PHE A 76 5.39 -16.00 0.23
N LEU A 77 4.68 -14.95 0.64
CA LEU A 77 4.32 -14.74 2.03
C LEU A 77 3.32 -15.79 2.55
N VAL A 78 2.51 -16.34 1.66
CA VAL A 78 1.49 -17.35 1.99
C VAL A 78 1.93 -18.78 1.66
N ASP A 79 3.14 -18.98 1.15
CA ASP A 79 3.66 -20.30 0.81
C ASP A 79 4.03 -21.08 2.10
N PRO A 80 3.33 -22.19 2.40
CA PRO A 80 3.58 -22.95 3.61
C PRO A 80 4.87 -23.80 3.53
N THR A 81 5.50 -23.91 2.36
CA THR A 81 6.73 -24.69 2.16
C THR A 81 7.98 -23.88 2.49
N LEU A 82 7.88 -22.57 2.62
CA LEU A 82 8.98 -21.67 2.90
C LEU A 82 8.99 -21.27 4.38
N ASP A 83 10.17 -21.25 4.96
CA ASP A 83 10.37 -20.59 6.25
C ASP A 83 10.38 -19.05 6.11
N GLU A 84 10.32 -18.34 7.22
CA GLU A 84 10.24 -16.87 7.23
C GLU A 84 11.44 -16.20 6.55
N ALA A 85 12.64 -16.78 6.67
CA ALA A 85 13.83 -16.23 6.03
C ALA A 85 13.77 -16.42 4.51
N ALA A 86 13.35 -17.60 4.03
CA ALA A 86 13.17 -17.91 2.62
C ALA A 86 12.05 -17.07 2.00
N LYS A 87 10.96 -16.84 2.71
CA LYS A 87 9.88 -15.94 2.28
C LYS A 87 10.41 -14.54 2.03
N ARG A 88 11.12 -13.97 3.01
CA ARG A 88 11.70 -12.60 2.90
C ARG A 88 12.66 -12.48 1.74
N GLU A 89 13.57 -13.46 1.57
CA GLU A 89 14.53 -13.42 0.46
C GLU A 89 13.83 -13.59 -0.90
N SER A 90 12.80 -14.44 -1.00
CA SER A 90 12.02 -14.62 -2.22
C SER A 90 11.30 -13.33 -2.62
N VAL A 91 10.67 -12.64 -1.66
CA VAL A 91 10.05 -11.32 -1.90
C VAL A 91 11.09 -10.33 -2.38
N MET A 92 12.24 -10.22 -1.68
CA MET A 92 13.29 -9.30 -2.06
C MET A 92 13.91 -9.61 -3.43
N SER A 93 13.97 -10.87 -3.82
CA SER A 93 14.42 -11.28 -5.15
C SER A 93 13.50 -10.72 -6.25
N VAL A 94 12.17 -10.80 -6.04
CA VAL A 94 11.19 -10.22 -6.98
C VAL A 94 11.31 -8.70 -7.04
N VAL A 95 11.43 -8.05 -5.89
CA VAL A 95 11.60 -6.58 -5.79
C VAL A 95 12.86 -6.13 -6.55
N ARG A 96 14.00 -6.82 -6.35
CA ARG A 96 15.26 -6.54 -7.07
C ARG A 96 15.15 -6.78 -8.57
N GLY A 97 14.29 -7.69 -9.00
CA GLY A 97 14.02 -7.96 -10.41
C GLY A 97 13.10 -6.93 -11.07
N ALA A 98 12.21 -6.32 -10.28
CA ALA A 98 11.22 -5.37 -10.77
C ALA A 98 11.72 -3.91 -10.81
N PHE A 99 12.60 -3.54 -9.89
CA PHE A 99 13.11 -2.18 -9.77
C PHE A 99 14.61 -2.09 -10.09
N LYS A 100 15.00 -0.97 -10.66
CA LYS A 100 16.42 -0.70 -10.93
C LYS A 100 17.21 -0.65 -9.60
N PRO A 101 18.43 -1.21 -9.54
CA PRO A 101 19.26 -1.18 -8.32
C PRO A 101 19.52 0.24 -7.80
N GLU A 102 19.70 1.19 -8.71
CA GLU A 102 19.90 2.61 -8.36
C GLU A 102 18.69 3.18 -7.58
N PHE A 103 17.47 2.80 -7.96
CA PHE A 103 16.25 3.23 -7.26
C PHE A 103 16.17 2.62 -5.85
N LEU A 104 16.40 1.30 -5.74
CA LEU A 104 16.35 0.62 -4.44
C LEU A 104 17.43 1.15 -3.46
N ASN A 105 18.61 1.53 -3.97
CA ASN A 105 19.70 2.09 -3.17
C ASN A 105 19.42 3.50 -2.63
N ARG A 106 18.39 4.17 -3.13
CA ARG A 106 17.98 5.53 -2.68
C ARG A 106 16.86 5.49 -1.65
N LEU A 107 16.24 4.32 -1.45
CA LEU A 107 15.24 4.16 -0.40
C LEU A 107 15.93 4.07 0.96
N ASP A 108 15.44 4.83 1.93
CA ASP A 108 15.95 4.81 3.30
C ASP A 108 15.64 3.49 3.98
N GLU A 109 14.44 2.93 3.72
CA GLU A 109 13.98 1.70 4.34
C GLU A 109 13.03 0.93 3.42
N ILE A 110 13.11 -0.40 3.47
CA ILE A 110 12.16 -1.32 2.84
C ILE A 110 11.51 -2.15 3.92
N VAL A 111 10.23 -1.90 4.18
CA VAL A 111 9.44 -2.61 5.18
C VAL A 111 8.64 -3.71 4.51
N GLN A 112 8.82 -4.95 4.96
CA GLN A 112 8.01 -6.09 4.54
C GLN A 112 6.91 -6.34 5.56
N PHE A 113 5.67 -6.45 5.09
CA PHE A 113 4.53 -6.87 5.91
C PHE A 113 4.36 -8.39 5.79
N ASP A 114 4.17 -9.03 6.93
CA ASP A 114 3.89 -10.46 6.98
C ASP A 114 2.45 -10.76 6.54
N ALA A 115 2.16 -12.02 6.18
CA ALA A 115 0.81 -12.47 5.93
C ALA A 115 -0.03 -12.41 7.22
N LEU A 116 -1.32 -12.05 7.10
CA LEU A 116 -2.23 -11.98 8.23
C LEU A 116 -2.48 -13.38 8.82
N THR A 117 -2.38 -13.49 10.13
CA THR A 117 -2.75 -14.67 10.89
C THR A 117 -4.29 -14.79 11.01
N VAL A 118 -4.79 -15.99 11.34
CA VAL A 118 -6.22 -16.21 11.60
C VAL A 118 -6.73 -15.30 12.72
N ALA A 119 -5.93 -15.09 13.77
CA ALA A 119 -6.30 -14.21 14.88
C ALA A 119 -6.47 -12.74 14.43
N GLU A 120 -5.56 -12.26 13.57
CA GLU A 120 -5.65 -10.92 13.01
C GLU A 120 -6.84 -10.77 12.06
N LEU A 121 -7.12 -11.81 11.25
CA LEU A 121 -8.30 -11.84 10.39
C LEU A 121 -9.59 -11.76 11.21
N THR A 122 -9.68 -12.51 12.31
CA THR A 122 -10.85 -12.46 13.21
C THR A 122 -11.02 -11.05 13.79
N ARG A 123 -9.93 -10.40 14.19
CA ARG A 123 -9.99 -9.02 14.68
C ARG A 123 -10.45 -8.03 13.59
N ILE A 124 -10.05 -8.24 12.35
CA ILE A 124 -10.54 -7.43 11.21
C ILE A 124 -12.04 -7.63 11.02
N VAL A 125 -12.55 -8.88 11.15
CA VAL A 125 -13.99 -9.16 11.12
C VAL A 125 -14.72 -8.39 12.21
N ASP A 126 -14.22 -8.40 13.45
CA ASP A 126 -14.81 -7.64 14.57
C ASP A 126 -14.93 -6.15 14.22
N LEU A 127 -13.87 -5.53 13.72
CA LEU A 127 -13.89 -4.12 13.32
C LEU A 127 -14.89 -3.82 12.19
N GLN A 128 -15.06 -4.75 11.23
CA GLN A 128 -16.05 -4.59 10.16
C GLN A 128 -17.47 -4.71 10.70
N VAL A 129 -17.73 -5.66 11.59
CA VAL A 129 -19.03 -5.86 12.27
C VAL A 129 -19.37 -4.62 13.12
N GLU A 130 -18.42 -4.09 13.89
CA GLU A 130 -18.60 -2.86 14.67
C GLU A 130 -18.95 -1.66 13.77
N SER A 131 -18.24 -1.52 12.65
CA SER A 131 -18.51 -0.45 11.66
C SER A 131 -19.91 -0.59 11.06
N LEU A 132 -20.37 -1.82 10.79
CA LEU A 132 -21.72 -2.08 10.30
C LEU A 132 -22.75 -1.78 11.39
N GLN A 133 -22.52 -2.24 12.63
CA GLN A 133 -23.38 -1.95 13.78
C GLN A 133 -23.56 -0.44 13.99
N ALA A 134 -22.48 0.35 13.88
CA ALA A 134 -22.55 1.79 14.01
C ALA A 134 -23.53 2.42 13.00
N ARG A 135 -23.53 1.93 11.75
CA ARG A 135 -24.47 2.40 10.70
C ARG A 135 -25.91 1.94 10.95
N LEU A 136 -26.12 0.81 11.63
CA LEU A 136 -27.44 0.28 11.96
C LEU A 136 -28.06 0.95 13.18
N THR A 137 -27.26 1.55 14.06
CA THR A 137 -27.70 2.22 15.28
C THR A 137 -28.72 3.32 15.00
N ASP A 138 -28.52 4.10 13.94
CA ASP A 138 -29.47 5.15 13.52
C ASP A 138 -30.86 4.59 13.15
N ARG A 139 -30.92 3.31 12.80
CA ARG A 139 -32.15 2.59 12.48
C ARG A 139 -32.70 1.78 13.64
N ARG A 140 -32.10 1.90 14.83
CA ARG A 140 -32.45 1.14 16.05
C ARG A 140 -32.39 -0.38 15.85
N LEU A 141 -31.45 -0.84 15.01
CA LEU A 141 -31.19 -2.25 14.76
C LEU A 141 -29.92 -2.67 15.51
N THR A 142 -29.97 -3.84 16.15
CA THR A 142 -28.82 -4.48 16.78
C THR A 142 -28.39 -5.67 15.93
N LEU A 143 -27.10 -5.75 15.63
CA LEU A 143 -26.49 -6.86 14.91
C LEU A 143 -25.72 -7.73 15.92
N GLU A 144 -26.12 -9.00 16.03
CA GLU A 144 -25.38 -10.00 16.82
C GLU A 144 -24.75 -11.02 15.86
N VAL A 145 -23.44 -11.16 15.92
CA VAL A 145 -22.68 -12.11 15.10
C VAL A 145 -22.02 -13.11 16.04
N SER A 146 -22.35 -14.40 15.91
CA SER A 146 -21.77 -15.46 16.73
C SER A 146 -20.28 -15.67 16.42
N ASP A 147 -19.53 -16.21 17.37
CA ASP A 147 -18.10 -16.51 17.18
C ASP A 147 -17.86 -17.49 16.03
N ALA A 148 -18.76 -18.46 15.84
CA ALA A 148 -18.72 -19.39 14.70
C ALA A 148 -18.89 -18.65 13.36
N ALA A 149 -19.79 -17.67 13.29
CA ALA A 149 -19.97 -16.86 12.10
C ALA A 149 -18.75 -15.95 11.82
N LYS A 150 -18.15 -15.38 12.86
CA LYS A 150 -16.91 -14.58 12.73
C LYS A 150 -15.74 -15.42 12.24
N ALA A 151 -15.57 -16.63 12.77
CA ALA A 151 -14.54 -17.57 12.32
C ALA A 151 -14.75 -17.94 10.84
N TRP A 152 -15.97 -18.24 10.44
CA TRP A 152 -16.32 -18.53 9.05
C TRP A 152 -16.05 -17.33 8.13
N LEU A 153 -16.39 -16.12 8.55
CA LEU A 153 -16.09 -14.89 7.80
C LEU A 153 -14.60 -14.67 7.66
N ALA A 154 -13.81 -14.90 8.71
CA ALA A 154 -12.35 -14.77 8.67
C ALA A 154 -11.73 -15.75 7.67
N GLU A 155 -12.20 -17.01 7.66
CA GLU A 155 -11.71 -18.07 6.77
C GLU A 155 -12.14 -17.82 5.31
N THR A 156 -13.39 -17.47 5.07
CA THR A 156 -13.95 -17.26 3.72
C THR A 156 -13.54 -15.91 3.13
N GLY A 157 -13.32 -14.92 3.97
CA GLY A 157 -12.97 -13.56 3.57
C GLY A 157 -11.48 -13.31 3.35
N PHE A 158 -10.65 -14.33 3.53
CA PHE A 158 -9.23 -14.26 3.22
C PHE A 158 -8.94 -14.82 1.84
N ASP A 159 -8.20 -14.05 1.06
CA ASP A 159 -7.67 -14.48 -0.25
C ASP A 159 -6.15 -14.29 -0.25
N PRO A 160 -5.37 -15.33 -0.59
CA PRO A 160 -3.90 -15.22 -0.62
C PRO A 160 -3.35 -14.11 -1.52
N ALA A 161 -4.08 -13.74 -2.58
CA ALA A 161 -3.67 -12.69 -3.51
C ALA A 161 -4.16 -11.30 -3.10
N TYR A 162 -5.32 -11.23 -2.43
CA TYR A 162 -5.98 -9.96 -2.09
C TYR A 162 -6.05 -9.69 -0.58
N GLY A 163 -5.51 -10.60 0.25
CA GLY A 163 -5.52 -10.48 1.70
C GLY A 163 -6.93 -10.46 2.28
N ALA A 164 -7.21 -9.55 3.20
CA ALA A 164 -8.51 -9.38 3.86
C ALA A 164 -9.48 -8.45 3.08
N ARG A 165 -9.14 -7.99 1.86
CA ARG A 165 -10.03 -7.13 1.05
C ARG A 165 -11.42 -7.73 0.79
N PRO A 166 -11.55 -9.06 0.52
CA PRO A 166 -12.87 -9.67 0.33
C PRO A 166 -13.79 -9.60 1.55
N LEU A 167 -13.24 -9.56 2.78
CA LEU A 167 -14.02 -9.42 4.02
C LEU A 167 -14.99 -8.24 3.98
N ARG A 168 -14.57 -7.10 3.44
CA ARG A 168 -15.41 -5.91 3.32
C ARG A 168 -16.65 -6.12 2.43
N ARG A 169 -16.64 -7.14 1.58
CA ARG A 169 -17.78 -7.47 0.69
C ARG A 169 -18.68 -8.53 1.29
N LEU A 170 -18.17 -9.32 2.27
CA LEU A 170 -18.90 -10.38 2.94
C LEU A 170 -19.66 -9.88 4.17
N VAL A 171 -19.22 -8.80 4.79
CA VAL A 171 -19.86 -8.07 5.90
C VAL A 171 -20.57 -6.84 5.36
#